data_e63fa371ac54375cdbab1f42bcd5f08b
#
_entry.id   e63fa371ac54375cdbab1f42bcd5f08b
#
_cell.length_a   1.000
_cell.length_b   1.000
_cell.length_c   1.000
_cell.angle_alpha   90.00
_cell.angle_beta   90.00
_cell.angle_gamma   90.00
#
_symmetry.space_group_name_H-M   'P 1'
#
loop_
_entity.id
_entity.type
_entity.pdbx_description
1 polymer ?
#
loop_
_entity_poly.entity_id
_entity_poly.type
_entity_poly.pdbx_seq_one_letter_code
_entity_poly.pdbx_strand_id
1 'polypeptide(L)'
;MAVREAAIRAIRRLVGWNPDVLVVVGDAPRTAAYAAGQSGSLAGFGVPRSVTLGRATHHGRQCGGQPTSSLSLSLTVGAWLLEQTSWRGDVAGFGVSAMTAVRDAVQIGVALARWAARVALLVMADGSARRTAAAPGGFDERAAAHDATVAAALAAADASALLRLEPDLSRELMAAGRASWQVLAGASLIAGSSDTHVRSCVSRAEYVDAPYGVGYVVAFWEWGSR
;
A
#
# COMPACT_ATOMS: atom_id res chain seq x y z
N MET A 1 7.32 13.77 -12.23
CA MET A 1 8.65 13.49 -11.67
C MET A 1 8.62 13.51 -10.14
N ALA A 2 8.08 14.53 -9.48
CA ALA A 2 8.12 14.67 -8.02
C ALA A 2 7.54 13.48 -7.23
N VAL A 3 6.38 12.92 -7.62
CA VAL A 3 5.76 11.76 -6.93
C VAL A 3 6.66 10.52 -6.98
N ARG A 4 7.30 10.24 -8.13
CA ARG A 4 8.21 9.10 -8.27
C ARG A 4 9.43 9.23 -7.36
N GLU A 5 10.01 10.42 -7.30
CA GLU A 5 11.18 10.69 -6.45
C GLU A 5 10.82 10.56 -4.97
N ALA A 6 9.66 11.10 -4.55
CA ALA A 6 9.16 10.93 -3.20
C ALA A 6 8.92 9.45 -2.85
N ALA A 7 8.29 8.68 -3.74
CA ALA A 7 8.07 7.25 -3.56
C ALA A 7 9.39 6.48 -3.41
N ILE A 8 10.39 6.76 -4.27
CA ILE A 8 11.70 6.11 -4.18
C ILE A 8 12.41 6.46 -2.87
N ARG A 9 12.33 7.72 -2.40
CA ARG A 9 12.90 8.10 -1.09
C ARG A 9 12.23 7.34 0.05
N ALA A 10 10.89 7.31 0.07
CA ALA A 10 10.13 6.59 1.10
C ALA A 10 10.48 5.09 1.12
N ILE A 11 10.58 4.44 -0.04
CA ILE A 11 10.94 3.02 -0.12
C ILE A 11 12.39 2.78 0.31
N ARG A 12 13.33 3.66 -0.05
CA ARG A 12 14.72 3.56 0.44
C ARG A 12 14.79 3.63 1.97
N ARG A 13 13.97 4.48 2.59
CA ARG A 13 13.85 4.53 4.05
C ARG A 13 13.28 3.21 4.59
N LEU A 14 12.21 2.70 3.97
CA LEU A 14 11.57 1.45 4.35
C LEU A 14 12.54 0.26 4.32
N VAL A 15 13.30 0.11 3.23
CA VAL A 15 14.29 -0.98 3.10
C VAL A 15 15.53 -0.76 3.99
N GLY A 16 15.90 0.49 4.26
CA GLY A 16 16.98 0.86 5.17
C GLY A 16 16.75 0.44 6.62
N TRP A 17 15.49 0.24 7.02
CA TRP A 17 15.13 -0.34 8.31
C TRP A 17 15.50 -1.83 8.43
N ASN A 18 15.89 -2.46 7.31
CA ASN A 18 16.30 -3.86 7.20
C ASN A 18 15.25 -4.85 7.77
N PRO A 19 14.02 -4.86 7.22
CA PRO A 19 12.99 -5.78 7.66
C PRO A 19 13.35 -7.23 7.36
N ASP A 20 12.73 -8.19 8.08
CA ASP A 20 12.87 -9.62 7.79
C ASP A 20 12.05 -10.00 6.55
N VAL A 21 10.93 -9.32 6.33
CA VAL A 21 10.07 -9.45 5.15
C VAL A 21 9.46 -8.11 4.77
N LEU A 22 9.37 -7.85 3.47
CA LEU A 22 8.65 -6.73 2.90
C LEU A 22 7.39 -7.24 2.19
N VAL A 23 6.23 -6.70 2.57
CA VAL A 23 4.95 -7.06 1.95
C VAL A 23 4.43 -5.89 1.15
N VAL A 24 4.25 -6.10 -0.17
CA VAL A 24 3.56 -5.14 -1.04
C VAL A 24 2.06 -5.38 -0.89
N VAL A 25 1.35 -4.40 -0.37
CA VAL A 25 -0.12 -4.43 -0.21
C VAL A 25 -0.74 -3.49 -1.23
N GLY A 26 -1.79 -3.92 -1.93
CA GLY A 26 -2.42 -3.03 -2.90
C GLY A 26 -3.77 -3.54 -3.41
N ASP A 27 -4.47 -2.67 -4.13
CA ASP A 27 -5.76 -3.01 -4.73
C ASP A 27 -5.65 -4.18 -5.72
N ALA A 28 -6.61 -5.08 -5.68
CA ALA A 28 -6.69 -6.23 -6.56
C ALA A 28 -8.16 -6.66 -6.77
N PRO A 29 -8.48 -7.34 -7.87
CA PRO A 29 -9.83 -7.84 -8.11
C PRO A 29 -10.34 -8.78 -7.02
N ARG A 30 -9.45 -9.47 -6.33
CA ARG A 30 -9.74 -10.41 -5.22
C ARG A 30 -8.72 -10.26 -4.11
N THR A 31 -9.18 -10.42 -2.88
CA THR A 31 -8.30 -10.47 -1.71
C THR A 31 -7.54 -11.79 -1.70
N ALA A 32 -6.22 -11.73 -1.89
CA ALA A 32 -5.36 -12.91 -2.00
C ALA A 32 -3.89 -12.58 -1.73
N ALA A 33 -3.14 -13.60 -1.30
CA ALA A 33 -1.69 -13.54 -1.21
C ALA A 33 -1.04 -13.81 -2.59
N TYR A 34 0.08 -13.16 -2.84
CA TYR A 34 0.93 -13.30 -4.03
C TYR A 34 2.34 -13.68 -3.60
N ALA A 35 2.84 -14.78 -4.13
CA ALA A 35 4.18 -15.26 -3.79
C ALA A 35 5.28 -14.45 -4.49
N ALA A 36 6.47 -14.47 -3.93
CA ALA A 36 7.67 -14.01 -4.62
C ALA A 36 7.84 -14.78 -5.95
N GLY A 37 8.36 -14.09 -6.97
CA GLY A 37 8.52 -14.65 -8.32
C GLY A 37 7.31 -14.47 -9.23
N GLN A 38 6.15 -14.09 -8.73
CA GLN A 38 5.00 -13.73 -9.58
C GLN A 38 5.26 -12.44 -10.34
N SER A 39 4.81 -12.37 -11.60
CA SER A 39 5.08 -11.25 -12.50
C SER A 39 3.81 -10.48 -12.84
N GLY A 40 3.97 -9.20 -13.12
CA GLY A 40 2.96 -8.32 -13.66
C GLY A 40 3.49 -7.56 -14.88
N SER A 41 2.59 -7.02 -15.69
CA SER A 41 2.93 -6.28 -16.90
C SER A 41 2.27 -4.90 -16.91
N LEU A 42 3.03 -3.90 -17.35
CA LEU A 42 2.54 -2.54 -17.60
C LEU A 42 2.19 -2.31 -19.08
N ALA A 43 2.27 -3.35 -19.94
CA ALA A 43 2.01 -3.23 -21.37
C ALA A 43 0.59 -2.75 -21.68
N GLY A 44 -0.40 -3.16 -20.90
CA GLY A 44 -1.79 -2.68 -21.02
C GLY A 44 -1.97 -1.18 -20.77
N PHE A 45 -0.96 -0.52 -20.19
CA PHE A 45 -0.90 0.92 -19.93
C PHE A 45 0.09 1.64 -20.86
N GLY A 46 0.47 1.02 -21.98
CA GLY A 46 1.37 1.61 -22.97
C GLY A 46 2.85 1.55 -22.61
N VAL A 47 3.23 0.88 -21.51
CA VAL A 47 4.62 0.70 -21.11
C VAL A 47 5.04 -0.76 -21.31
N PRO A 48 5.87 -1.10 -22.31
CA PRO A 48 6.23 -2.48 -22.62
C PRO A 48 7.24 -3.02 -21.60
N ARG A 49 6.79 -3.16 -20.35
CA ARG A 49 7.62 -3.62 -19.24
C ARG A 49 6.87 -4.66 -18.40
N SER A 50 7.54 -5.76 -18.13
CA SER A 50 7.16 -6.74 -17.11
C SER A 50 8.07 -6.61 -15.90
N VAL A 51 7.53 -6.82 -14.72
CA VAL A 51 8.26 -6.79 -13.45
C VAL A 51 7.89 -8.01 -12.62
N THR A 52 8.79 -8.42 -11.74
CA THR A 52 8.61 -9.59 -10.89
C THR A 52 8.64 -9.17 -9.42
N LEU A 53 7.72 -9.68 -8.64
CA LEU A 53 7.63 -9.42 -7.20
C LEU A 53 8.75 -10.17 -6.48
N GLY A 54 9.87 -9.50 -6.25
CA GLY A 54 11.03 -10.11 -5.61
C GLY A 54 11.60 -11.30 -6.38
N ARG A 55 12.50 -12.03 -5.73
CA ARG A 55 13.03 -13.30 -6.25
C ARG A 55 12.37 -14.47 -5.53
N ALA A 56 12.02 -15.52 -6.25
CA ALA A 56 11.63 -16.78 -5.64
C ALA A 56 12.82 -17.31 -4.83
N THR A 57 12.74 -17.27 -3.50
CA THR A 57 13.73 -17.90 -2.63
C THR A 57 13.24 -19.30 -2.27
N HIS A 58 14.14 -20.29 -2.28
CA HIS A 58 13.79 -21.67 -1.91
C HIS A 58 13.33 -21.83 -0.45
N HIS A 59 13.38 -20.75 0.34
CA HIS A 59 13.04 -20.73 1.76
C HIS A 59 11.80 -19.91 2.09
N GLY A 60 11.14 -19.27 1.10
CA GLY A 60 9.93 -18.49 1.31
C GLY A 60 8.80 -19.39 1.85
N ARG A 61 8.26 -19.09 3.04
CA ARG A 61 7.01 -19.71 3.49
C ARG A 61 5.97 -19.45 2.42
N GLN A 62 5.57 -20.49 1.71
CA GLN A 62 4.47 -20.43 0.76
C GLN A 62 3.21 -20.10 1.55
N CYS A 63 2.72 -18.86 1.40
CA CYS A 63 1.31 -18.61 1.68
C CYS A 63 0.55 -19.51 0.71
N GLY A 64 -0.17 -20.51 1.24
CA GLY A 64 -0.90 -21.50 0.46
C GLY A 64 -2.00 -20.86 -0.39
N GLY A 65 -1.62 -20.36 -1.55
CA GLY A 65 -2.51 -19.84 -2.58
C GLY A 65 -2.15 -20.52 -3.89
N GLN A 66 -3.17 -20.93 -4.65
CA GLN A 66 -3.02 -21.36 -6.04
C GLN A 66 -2.18 -20.31 -6.78
N PRO A 67 -1.32 -20.73 -7.75
CA PRO A 67 -0.62 -19.77 -8.61
C PRO A 67 -1.68 -18.95 -9.35
N THR A 68 -2.05 -17.84 -8.75
CA THR A 68 -2.98 -16.90 -9.35
C THR A 68 -2.30 -16.20 -10.50
N SER A 69 -3.06 -15.90 -11.52
CA SER A 69 -2.86 -14.92 -12.57
C SER A 69 -1.88 -13.79 -12.18
N SER A 70 -1.30 -13.11 -13.16
CA SER A 70 -0.38 -11.99 -13.02
C SER A 70 -0.71 -11.04 -11.86
N LEU A 71 0.29 -10.35 -11.33
CA LEU A 71 0.11 -9.30 -10.32
C LEU A 71 -0.94 -8.26 -10.76
N SER A 72 -1.72 -7.75 -9.82
CA SER A 72 -2.56 -6.57 -10.06
C SER A 72 -1.71 -5.36 -10.40
N LEU A 73 -2.31 -4.29 -10.95
CA LEU A 73 -1.58 -3.07 -11.29
C LEU A 73 -0.83 -2.49 -10.09
N SER A 74 -1.49 -2.37 -8.95
CA SER A 74 -0.88 -1.79 -7.75
C SER A 74 0.31 -2.62 -7.26
N LEU A 75 0.20 -3.95 -7.24
CA LEU A 75 1.32 -4.83 -6.89
C LEU A 75 2.44 -4.78 -7.94
N THR A 76 2.09 -4.65 -9.23
CA THR A 76 3.05 -4.49 -10.32
C THR A 76 3.85 -3.19 -10.16
N VAL A 77 3.19 -2.08 -9.85
CA VAL A 77 3.86 -0.79 -9.60
C VAL A 77 4.73 -0.87 -8.34
N GLY A 78 4.24 -1.50 -7.27
CA GLY A 78 5.04 -1.73 -6.06
C GLY A 78 6.29 -2.56 -6.32
N ALA A 79 6.17 -3.64 -7.08
CA ALA A 79 7.31 -4.47 -7.49
C ALA A 79 8.31 -3.65 -8.33
N TRP A 80 7.82 -2.84 -9.29
CA TRP A 80 8.65 -1.96 -10.10
C TRP A 80 9.40 -0.92 -9.24
N LEU A 81 8.75 -0.34 -8.24
CA LEU A 81 9.40 0.59 -7.33
C LEU A 81 10.48 -0.08 -6.49
N LEU A 82 10.27 -1.32 -6.05
CA LEU A 82 11.29 -2.10 -5.33
C LEU A 82 12.52 -2.40 -6.18
N GLU A 83 12.36 -2.63 -7.50
CA GLU A 83 13.49 -2.79 -8.43
C GLU A 83 14.40 -1.55 -8.48
N GLN A 84 13.88 -0.36 -8.10
CA GLN A 84 14.67 0.89 -8.04
C GLN A 84 15.52 0.98 -6.76
N THR A 85 15.49 -0.04 -5.91
CA THR A 85 16.25 -0.10 -4.66
C THR A 85 17.26 -1.24 -4.67
N SER A 86 18.12 -1.27 -3.65
CA SER A 86 19.08 -2.37 -3.45
C SER A 86 18.48 -3.55 -2.67
N TRP A 87 17.17 -3.55 -2.38
CA TRP A 87 16.53 -4.60 -1.59
C TRP A 87 16.70 -5.97 -2.25
N ARG A 88 17.13 -6.96 -1.44
CA ARG A 88 17.33 -8.35 -1.87
C ARG A 88 16.75 -9.37 -0.88
N GLY A 89 16.10 -8.86 0.21
CA GLY A 89 15.46 -9.70 1.21
C GLY A 89 14.13 -10.28 0.72
N ASP A 90 13.45 -10.97 1.62
CA ASP A 90 12.17 -11.63 1.33
C ASP A 90 11.08 -10.62 0.98
N VAL A 91 10.30 -10.94 -0.05
CA VAL A 91 9.19 -10.12 -0.54
C VAL A 91 7.96 -11.01 -0.72
N ALA A 92 6.80 -10.48 -0.36
CA ALA A 92 5.51 -11.07 -0.70
C ALA A 92 4.54 -9.97 -1.16
N GLY A 93 3.46 -10.35 -1.81
CA GLY A 93 2.37 -9.45 -2.17
C GLY A 93 1.09 -9.84 -1.44
N PHE A 94 0.25 -8.85 -1.19
CA PHE A 94 -1.10 -9.06 -0.71
C PHE A 94 -2.07 -8.13 -1.44
N GLY A 95 -2.90 -8.71 -2.30
CA GLY A 95 -3.96 -7.99 -2.98
C GLY A 95 -5.18 -7.84 -2.08
N VAL A 96 -5.78 -6.67 -2.07
CA VAL A 96 -6.98 -6.37 -1.26
C VAL A 96 -8.09 -5.89 -2.19
N SER A 97 -9.21 -6.59 -2.20
CA SER A 97 -10.37 -6.18 -3.00
C SER A 97 -10.98 -4.88 -2.43
N ALA A 98 -11.40 -3.98 -3.34
CA ALA A 98 -12.19 -2.81 -2.96
C ALA A 98 -13.47 -3.15 -2.20
N MET A 99 -13.96 -4.39 -2.33
CA MET A 99 -15.16 -4.90 -1.61
C MET A 99 -14.84 -5.46 -0.23
N THR A 100 -13.56 -5.50 0.18
CA THR A 100 -13.18 -6.01 1.50
C THR A 100 -13.79 -5.13 2.59
N ALA A 101 -14.50 -5.78 3.53
CA ALA A 101 -15.09 -5.09 4.67
C ALA A 101 -14.00 -4.54 5.59
N VAL A 102 -14.29 -3.45 6.29
CA VAL A 102 -13.34 -2.79 7.22
C VAL A 102 -12.78 -3.77 8.22
N ARG A 103 -13.64 -4.59 8.84
CA ARG A 103 -13.24 -5.61 9.83
C ARG A 103 -12.21 -6.58 9.24
N ASP A 104 -12.44 -7.04 8.03
CA ASP A 104 -11.56 -8.02 7.38
C ASP A 104 -10.24 -7.37 6.97
N ALA A 105 -10.26 -6.13 6.49
CA ALA A 105 -9.06 -5.36 6.21
C ALA A 105 -8.19 -5.17 7.46
N VAL A 106 -8.80 -4.86 8.60
CA VAL A 106 -8.11 -4.79 9.91
C VAL A 106 -7.47 -6.12 10.27
N GLN A 107 -8.19 -7.22 10.15
CA GLN A 107 -7.65 -8.56 10.48
C GLN A 107 -6.48 -8.94 9.57
N ILE A 108 -6.57 -8.63 8.28
CA ILE A 108 -5.45 -8.80 7.34
C ILE A 108 -4.24 -8.01 7.80
N GLY A 109 -4.41 -6.73 8.15
CA GLY A 109 -3.33 -5.88 8.65
C GLY A 109 -2.65 -6.44 9.88
N VAL A 110 -3.46 -6.87 10.87
CA VAL A 110 -2.98 -7.53 12.09
C VAL A 110 -2.19 -8.80 11.77
N ALA A 111 -2.69 -9.65 10.86
CA ALA A 111 -2.02 -10.88 10.46
C ALA A 111 -0.68 -10.60 9.75
N LEU A 112 -0.66 -9.64 8.83
CA LEU A 112 0.56 -9.24 8.11
C LEU A 112 1.61 -8.68 9.07
N ALA A 113 1.23 -7.84 10.03
CA ALA A 113 2.15 -7.26 11.02
C ALA A 113 2.79 -8.31 11.95
N ARG A 114 2.19 -9.49 12.07
CA ARG A 114 2.68 -10.62 12.88
C ARG A 114 3.46 -11.67 12.08
N TRP A 115 3.63 -11.47 10.80
CA TRP A 115 4.22 -12.47 9.92
C TRP A 115 5.70 -12.78 10.23
N ALA A 116 6.44 -11.77 10.68
CA ALA A 116 7.83 -11.89 11.12
C ALA A 116 8.11 -10.92 12.29
N ALA A 117 9.29 -10.97 12.86
CA ALA A 117 9.66 -10.05 13.94
C ALA A 117 9.72 -8.60 13.46
N ARG A 118 10.20 -8.38 12.22
CA ARG A 118 10.26 -7.06 11.57
C ARG A 118 9.59 -7.14 10.19
N VAL A 119 8.38 -6.63 10.09
CA VAL A 119 7.63 -6.57 8.84
C VAL A 119 7.60 -5.13 8.34
N ALA A 120 7.91 -4.92 7.07
CA ALA A 120 7.68 -3.67 6.37
C ALA A 120 6.51 -3.83 5.40
N LEU A 121 5.56 -2.89 5.41
CA LEU A 121 4.46 -2.84 4.46
C LEU A 121 4.70 -1.71 3.45
N LEU A 122 4.79 -2.05 2.17
CA LEU A 122 4.70 -1.11 1.06
C LEU A 122 3.26 -1.08 0.57
N VAL A 123 2.51 -0.07 1.02
CA VAL A 123 1.09 0.05 0.71
C VAL A 123 0.91 0.88 -0.56
N MET A 124 0.42 0.22 -1.61
CA MET A 124 0.13 0.80 -2.92
C MET A 124 -1.37 1.12 -3.00
N ALA A 125 -1.71 2.40 -2.91
CA ALA A 125 -3.08 2.85 -2.74
C ALA A 125 -3.28 4.23 -3.40
N ASP A 126 -4.23 4.34 -4.29
CA ASP A 126 -4.56 5.58 -4.99
C ASP A 126 -5.69 6.33 -4.29
N GLY A 127 -5.60 7.66 -4.28
CA GLY A 127 -6.68 8.56 -3.93
C GLY A 127 -7.77 8.59 -5.01
N SER A 128 -8.61 9.61 -4.97
CA SER A 128 -9.68 9.76 -5.96
C SER A 128 -9.13 9.99 -7.36
N ALA A 129 -9.71 9.29 -8.34
CA ALA A 129 -9.47 9.52 -9.77
C ALA A 129 -10.45 10.54 -10.37
N ARG A 130 -10.97 11.47 -9.55
CA ARG A 130 -12.01 12.44 -9.93
C ARG A 130 -11.69 13.87 -9.51
N ARG A 131 -10.37 14.23 -9.44
CA ARG A 131 -9.91 15.54 -8.94
C ARG A 131 -10.06 16.68 -9.95
N THR A 132 -10.16 16.38 -11.24
CA THR A 132 -10.26 17.39 -12.32
C THR A 132 -11.18 16.90 -13.43
N ALA A 133 -11.64 17.79 -14.30
CA ALA A 133 -12.46 17.42 -15.46
C ALA A 133 -11.73 16.47 -16.42
N ALA A 134 -10.40 16.54 -16.49
CA ALA A 134 -9.57 15.65 -17.32
C ALA A 134 -9.14 14.35 -16.60
N ALA A 135 -9.57 14.16 -15.35
CA ALA A 135 -9.28 12.93 -14.61
C ALA A 135 -9.97 11.72 -15.25
N PRO A 136 -9.45 10.50 -15.05
CA PRO A 136 -10.06 9.27 -15.60
C PRO A 136 -11.54 9.09 -15.25
N GLY A 137 -11.97 9.51 -14.06
CA GLY A 137 -13.36 9.46 -13.58
C GLY A 137 -14.15 10.75 -13.82
N GLY A 138 -13.56 11.76 -14.47
CA GLY A 138 -14.14 13.12 -14.55
C GLY A 138 -14.04 13.86 -13.21
N PHE A 139 -14.75 14.95 -13.07
CA PHE A 139 -14.73 15.78 -11.87
C PHE A 139 -15.85 15.42 -10.90
N ASP A 140 -15.49 15.35 -9.61
CA ASP A 140 -16.44 15.28 -8.50
C ASP A 140 -15.97 16.23 -7.39
N GLU A 141 -16.82 17.16 -6.95
CA GLU A 141 -16.47 18.19 -5.96
C GLU A 141 -16.04 17.62 -4.60
N ARG A 142 -16.50 16.42 -4.26
CA ARG A 142 -16.16 15.70 -3.01
C ARG A 142 -14.74 15.10 -3.03
N ALA A 143 -14.16 14.92 -4.21
CA ALA A 143 -12.87 14.22 -4.38
C ALA A 143 -11.72 14.92 -3.65
N ALA A 144 -11.70 16.25 -3.68
CA ALA A 144 -10.64 17.02 -3.01
C ALA A 144 -10.70 16.89 -1.48
N ALA A 145 -11.89 16.93 -0.90
CA ALA A 145 -12.09 16.78 0.55
C ALA A 145 -11.77 15.36 1.02
N HIS A 146 -12.16 14.34 0.25
CA HIS A 146 -11.81 12.94 0.53
C HIS A 146 -10.28 12.76 0.56
N ASP A 147 -9.56 13.20 -0.47
CA ASP A 147 -8.11 13.05 -0.55
C ASP A 147 -7.38 13.85 0.54
N ALA A 148 -7.89 15.04 0.89
CA ALA A 148 -7.35 15.82 2.00
C ALA A 148 -7.49 15.08 3.34
N THR A 149 -8.63 14.41 3.57
CA THR A 149 -8.85 13.59 4.76
C THR A 149 -7.85 12.44 4.83
N VAL A 150 -7.65 11.73 3.70
CA VAL A 150 -6.66 10.64 3.62
C VAL A 150 -5.24 11.17 3.84
N ALA A 151 -4.87 12.27 3.19
CA ALA A 151 -3.54 12.85 3.32
C ALA A 151 -3.25 13.28 4.78
N ALA A 152 -4.21 13.91 5.45
CA ALA A 152 -4.09 14.30 6.86
C ALA A 152 -3.94 13.07 7.76
N ALA A 153 -4.75 12.03 7.55
CA ALA A 153 -4.68 10.79 8.31
C ALA A 153 -3.32 10.09 8.13
N LEU A 154 -2.82 10.01 6.89
CA LEU A 154 -1.51 9.42 6.61
C LEU A 154 -0.36 10.24 7.20
N ALA A 155 -0.44 11.58 7.17
CA ALA A 155 0.58 12.44 7.74
C ALA A 155 0.66 12.35 9.27
N ALA A 156 -0.49 12.13 9.94
CA ALA A 156 -0.58 12.07 11.40
C ALA A 156 -0.51 10.63 11.97
N ALA A 157 -0.40 9.60 11.14
CA ALA A 157 -0.57 8.18 11.51
C ALA A 157 -1.93 7.92 12.22
N ASP A 158 -2.98 8.64 11.81
CA ASP A 158 -4.32 8.46 12.35
C ASP A 158 -5.01 7.25 11.71
N ALA A 159 -4.74 6.08 12.29
CA ALA A 159 -5.38 4.83 11.89
C ALA A 159 -6.91 4.91 12.01
N SER A 160 -7.42 5.61 13.03
CA SER A 160 -8.86 5.72 13.26
C SER A 160 -9.55 6.50 12.12
N ALA A 161 -8.93 7.55 11.60
CA ALA A 161 -9.46 8.26 10.43
C ALA A 161 -9.49 7.36 9.18
N LEU A 162 -8.44 6.56 8.94
CA LEU A 162 -8.43 5.62 7.82
C LEU A 162 -9.52 4.54 7.95
N LEU A 163 -9.81 4.07 9.17
CA LEU A 163 -10.87 3.08 9.40
C LEU A 163 -12.28 3.67 9.18
N ARG A 164 -12.45 4.99 9.29
CA ARG A 164 -13.72 5.68 9.02
C ARG A 164 -13.97 6.01 7.56
N LEU A 165 -13.04 5.70 6.65
CA LEU A 165 -13.26 5.90 5.21
C LEU A 165 -14.43 5.04 4.72
N GLU A 166 -15.45 5.71 4.17
CA GLU A 166 -16.68 5.07 3.73
C GLU A 166 -16.48 4.31 2.42
N PRO A 167 -16.89 3.03 2.35
CA PRO A 167 -16.70 2.20 1.15
C PRO A 167 -17.44 2.75 -0.08
N ASP A 168 -18.68 3.22 0.09
CA ASP A 168 -19.51 3.70 -0.99
C ASP A 168 -18.98 5.02 -1.56
N LEU A 169 -18.63 5.97 -0.70
CA LEU A 169 -18.01 7.23 -1.12
C LEU A 169 -16.68 6.97 -1.86
N SER A 170 -15.83 6.10 -1.31
CA SER A 170 -14.56 5.77 -1.96
C SER A 170 -14.76 5.14 -3.35
N ARG A 171 -15.78 4.28 -3.52
CA ARG A 171 -16.13 3.70 -4.80
C ARG A 171 -16.65 4.75 -5.79
N GLU A 172 -17.56 5.64 -5.37
CA GLU A 172 -18.09 6.73 -6.18
C GLU A 172 -16.98 7.68 -6.64
N LEU A 173 -16.01 7.95 -5.78
CA LEU A 173 -14.85 8.79 -6.08
C LEU A 173 -13.73 8.05 -6.82
N MET A 174 -13.90 6.76 -7.13
CA MET A 174 -12.87 5.93 -7.75
C MET A 174 -11.53 5.97 -6.97
N ALA A 175 -11.62 5.99 -5.64
CA ALA A 175 -10.48 5.95 -4.72
C ALA A 175 -10.16 4.49 -4.39
N ALA A 176 -9.29 3.86 -5.18
CA ALA A 176 -8.97 2.44 -5.08
C ALA A 176 -8.20 2.08 -3.78
N GLY A 177 -7.61 3.06 -3.11
CA GLY A 177 -6.75 2.84 -1.95
C GLY A 177 -7.43 2.51 -0.63
N ARG A 178 -8.76 2.73 -0.50
CA ARG A 178 -9.46 2.62 0.80
C ARG A 178 -9.16 1.34 1.56
N ALA A 179 -9.35 0.19 0.94
CA ALA A 179 -9.17 -1.09 1.63
C ALA A 179 -7.71 -1.34 2.02
N SER A 180 -6.75 -0.93 1.19
CA SER A 180 -5.32 -1.03 1.47
C SER A 180 -4.89 -0.12 2.63
N TRP A 181 -5.45 1.10 2.73
CA TRP A 181 -5.23 1.97 3.90
C TRP A 181 -5.83 1.38 5.18
N GLN A 182 -6.96 0.69 5.10
CA GLN A 182 -7.56 0.02 6.26
C GLN A 182 -6.74 -1.21 6.70
N VAL A 183 -6.04 -1.88 5.77
CA VAL A 183 -5.03 -2.88 6.11
C VAL A 183 -3.86 -2.24 6.85
N LEU A 184 -3.34 -1.10 6.37
CA LEU A 184 -2.30 -0.33 7.07
C LEU A 184 -2.75 0.04 8.50
N ALA A 185 -3.97 0.55 8.64
CA ALA A 185 -4.53 0.89 9.94
C ALA A 185 -4.60 -0.34 10.88
N GLY A 186 -5.01 -1.50 10.36
CA GLY A 186 -5.00 -2.76 11.13
C GLY A 186 -3.59 -3.18 11.57
N ALA A 187 -2.60 -3.06 10.68
CA ALA A 187 -1.20 -3.37 11.00
C ALA A 187 -0.64 -2.44 12.08
N SER A 188 -1.03 -1.17 12.07
CA SER A 188 -0.58 -0.17 13.04
C SER A 188 -1.01 -0.50 14.48
N LEU A 189 -2.12 -1.19 14.68
CA LEU A 189 -2.58 -1.62 16.01
C LEU A 189 -1.57 -2.57 16.68
N ILE A 190 -0.88 -3.38 15.90
CA ILE A 190 0.17 -4.29 16.39
C ILE A 190 1.50 -3.58 16.53
N ALA A 191 1.85 -2.74 15.56
CA ALA A 191 3.11 -2.01 15.57
C ALA A 191 3.19 -1.00 16.73
N GLY A 192 2.07 -0.34 17.06
CA GLY A 192 1.96 0.65 18.14
C GLY A 192 1.79 0.05 19.55
N SER A 193 1.54 -1.26 19.67
CA SER A 193 1.34 -1.92 20.97
C SER A 193 2.50 -2.86 21.30
N SER A 194 3.03 -2.76 22.51
CA SER A 194 3.85 -3.80 23.14
C SER A 194 3.17 -4.17 24.47
N ASP A 195 3.50 -5.35 25.03
CA ASP A 195 2.87 -5.85 26.27
C ASP A 195 3.00 -4.88 27.46
N THR A 196 3.86 -3.86 27.38
CA THR A 196 4.15 -2.95 28.47
C THR A 196 4.11 -1.45 28.11
N HIS A 197 4.16 -1.07 26.81
CA HIS A 197 4.27 0.37 26.42
C HIS A 197 3.60 0.66 25.08
N VAL A 198 3.01 1.84 24.95
CA VAL A 198 2.63 2.41 23.63
C VAL A 198 3.90 2.90 22.94
N ARG A 199 4.16 2.40 21.75
CA ARG A 199 5.34 2.78 20.96
C ARG A 199 5.07 4.09 20.23
N SER A 200 6.05 4.99 20.24
CA SER A 200 5.95 6.22 19.45
C SER A 200 5.99 5.91 17.96
N CYS A 201 5.13 6.58 17.22
CA CYS A 201 5.12 6.55 15.76
C CYS A 201 5.68 7.87 15.22
N VAL A 202 6.67 7.78 14.34
CA VAL A 202 7.11 8.89 13.50
C VAL A 202 6.39 8.76 12.17
N SER A 203 5.63 9.78 11.80
CA SER A 203 4.90 9.80 10.53
C SER A 203 5.15 11.10 9.78
N ARG A 204 5.10 11.04 8.46
CA ARG A 204 5.26 12.20 7.59
C ARG A 204 4.67 11.92 6.21
N ALA A 205 3.95 12.90 5.66
CA ALA A 205 3.66 12.95 4.24
C ALA A 205 4.80 13.70 3.51
N GLU A 206 5.39 13.06 2.52
CA GLU A 206 6.48 13.63 1.70
C GLU A 206 5.98 14.21 0.37
N TYR A 207 4.79 13.80 -0.06
CA TYR A 207 4.16 14.30 -1.28
C TYR A 207 2.64 14.20 -1.14
N VAL A 208 1.94 15.26 -1.54
CA VAL A 208 0.47 15.30 -1.64
C VAL A 208 0.12 16.17 -2.83
N ASP A 209 -0.43 15.59 -3.89
CA ASP A 209 -0.85 16.32 -5.08
C ASP A 209 -1.73 15.45 -5.99
N ALA A 210 -2.31 16.03 -7.04
CA ALA A 210 -3.12 15.33 -8.04
C ALA A 210 -2.73 15.74 -9.48
N PRO A 211 -1.46 15.53 -9.92
CA PRO A 211 -0.94 16.07 -11.18
C PRO A 211 -1.64 15.55 -12.43
N TYR A 212 -2.30 14.40 -12.34
CA TYR A 212 -3.04 13.75 -13.45
C TYR A 212 -4.54 13.65 -13.16
N GLY A 213 -5.05 14.46 -12.23
CA GLY A 213 -6.43 14.36 -11.77
C GLY A 213 -6.71 13.16 -10.87
N VAL A 214 -5.67 12.44 -10.46
CA VAL A 214 -5.70 11.36 -9.48
C VAL A 214 -4.95 11.80 -8.24
N GLY A 215 -5.52 11.59 -7.05
CA GLY A 215 -4.87 11.93 -5.79
C GLY A 215 -3.72 10.98 -5.48
N TYR A 216 -2.53 11.54 -5.26
CA TYR A 216 -1.33 10.81 -4.83
C TYR A 216 -0.86 11.33 -3.48
N VAL A 217 -0.61 10.40 -2.56
CA VAL A 217 0.02 10.69 -1.27
C VAL A 217 1.20 9.75 -1.11
N VAL A 218 2.39 10.29 -0.80
CA VAL A 218 3.53 9.50 -0.35
C VAL A 218 3.75 9.82 1.12
N ALA A 219 3.60 8.83 1.98
CA ALA A 219 3.78 8.96 3.41
C ALA A 219 4.53 7.73 3.97
N PHE A 220 5.13 7.89 5.14
CA PHE A 220 5.68 6.76 5.89
C PHE A 220 5.25 6.81 7.35
N TRP A 221 5.16 5.63 7.96
CA TRP A 221 4.93 5.42 9.37
C TRP A 221 6.04 4.52 9.89
N GLU A 222 6.68 4.92 10.97
CA GLU A 222 7.77 4.18 11.58
C GLU A 222 7.58 4.14 13.10
N TRP A 223 7.53 2.95 13.66
CA TRP A 223 7.48 2.75 15.10
C TRP A 223 8.87 2.48 15.64
N GLY A 224 9.19 3.09 16.77
CA GLY A 224 10.47 2.88 17.46
C GLY A 224 10.82 1.40 17.59
N SER A 225 12.11 1.04 17.56
CA SER A 225 12.58 -0.34 17.77
C SER A 225 12.14 -0.88 19.13
N ARG A 226 11.94 -2.21 19.19
CA ARG A 226 11.71 -2.92 20.45
C ARG A 226 12.93 -2.86 21.34
#